data_03ead23abe7a9c613920a3dce959eb92
#
_entry.id   03ead23abe7a9c613920a3dce959eb92
#
_cell.length_a   1.000
_cell.length_b   1.000
_cell.length_c   1.000
_cell.angle_alpha   90.00
_cell.angle_beta   90.00
_cell.angle_gamma   90.00
#
_symmetry.space_group_name_H-M   'P 1'
#
loop_
_entity.id
_entity.type
_entity.pdbx_description
1 polymer ?
#
loop_
_entity_poly.entity_id
_entity_poly.type
_entity_poly.pdbx_seq_one_letter_code
_entity_poly.pdbx_strand_id
1 'polypeptide(L)'
;MGEDKSLLNSNVERLSKELEASGCERIIIMCGSEDRTDLFPGECHIDTKDTLAESLFELVSVIQGSIQLAPCDAYLADEQLFSKIRGVPVDDKGKRQPLLARLTSDNELVQSQKISEMFQNIPSCEGGFNARNINTPEEFREIQSFLR
;
A
#
# COMPACT_ATOMS: atom_id res chain seq x y z
N MET A 1 -18.16 5.10 -0.48
CA MET A 1 -18.45 4.14 0.59
C MET A 1 -18.30 4.83 1.94
N GLY A 2 -19.29 5.69 2.26
CA GLY A 2 -19.22 6.54 3.46
C GLY A 2 -19.26 5.78 4.77
N GLU A 3 -19.99 4.67 4.83
CA GLU A 3 -20.07 3.84 6.02
C GLU A 3 -18.80 3.04 6.30
N ASP A 4 -17.86 3.05 5.37
CA ASP A 4 -16.66 2.22 5.46
C ASP A 4 -15.47 2.91 6.13
N LYS A 5 -15.66 4.12 6.65
CA LYS A 5 -14.56 4.82 7.33
C LYS A 5 -14.03 4.04 8.52
N SER A 6 -14.93 3.46 9.32
CA SER A 6 -14.50 2.65 10.48
C SER A 6 -13.81 1.37 10.04
N LEU A 7 -14.30 0.75 8.96
CA LEU A 7 -13.67 -0.45 8.40
C LEU A 7 -12.28 -0.12 7.83
N LEU A 8 -12.16 1.01 7.14
CA LEU A 8 -10.88 1.46 6.60
C LEU A 8 -9.88 1.73 7.71
N ASN A 9 -10.30 2.40 8.77
CA ASN A 9 -9.44 2.67 9.93
C ASN A 9 -8.99 1.38 10.60
N SER A 10 -9.90 0.41 10.77
CA SER A 10 -9.55 -0.89 11.33
C SER A 10 -8.55 -1.63 10.45
N ASN A 11 -8.69 -1.50 9.13
CA ASN A 11 -7.75 -2.12 8.21
C ASN A 11 -6.37 -1.46 8.26
N VAL A 12 -6.31 -0.14 8.42
CA VAL A 12 -5.03 0.56 8.58
C VAL A 12 -4.31 0.08 9.83
N GLU A 13 -5.03 -0.09 10.95
CA GLU A 13 -4.46 -0.62 12.18
C GLU A 13 -3.94 -2.05 11.97
N ARG A 14 -4.73 -2.88 11.29
CA ARG A 14 -4.33 -4.25 10.98
C ARG A 14 -3.08 -4.28 10.10
N LEU A 15 -3.07 -3.48 9.03
CA LEU A 15 -1.92 -3.40 8.11
C LEU A 15 -0.66 -2.93 8.85
N SER A 16 -0.80 -1.97 9.75
CA SER A 16 0.34 -1.49 10.55
C SER A 16 0.95 -2.62 11.35
N LYS A 17 0.12 -3.44 12.00
CA LYS A 17 0.58 -4.59 12.77
C LYS A 17 1.22 -5.66 11.89
N GLU A 18 0.64 -5.90 10.71
CA GLU A 18 1.19 -6.89 9.77
C GLU A 18 2.54 -6.42 9.21
N LEU A 19 2.68 -5.13 8.93
CA LEU A 19 3.94 -4.57 8.48
C LEU A 19 5.02 -4.64 9.56
N GLU A 20 4.68 -4.33 10.81
CA GLU A 20 5.60 -4.46 11.93
C GLU A 20 6.05 -5.91 12.09
N ALA A 21 5.11 -6.85 11.99
CA ALA A 21 5.42 -8.28 12.11
C ALA A 21 6.34 -8.76 10.97
N SER A 22 6.22 -8.14 9.79
CA SER A 22 7.08 -8.49 8.66
C SER A 22 8.48 -7.87 8.75
N GLY A 23 8.73 -6.99 9.72
CA GLY A 23 10.04 -6.40 9.95
C GLY A 23 10.16 -4.90 9.74
N CYS A 24 9.05 -4.22 9.47
CA CYS A 24 9.08 -2.76 9.30
C CYS A 24 9.29 -2.06 10.64
N GLU A 25 10.29 -1.20 10.70
CA GLU A 25 10.64 -0.48 11.92
C GLU A 25 9.87 0.82 12.09
N ARG A 26 9.45 1.42 10.97
CA ARG A 26 8.74 2.69 10.97
C ARG A 26 7.57 2.61 10.01
N ILE A 27 6.43 3.10 10.44
CA ILE A 27 5.20 3.10 9.63
C ILE A 27 4.72 4.53 9.46
N ILE A 28 4.53 4.93 8.21
CA ILE A 28 4.07 6.27 7.84
C ILE A 28 2.76 6.13 7.09
N ILE A 29 1.74 6.87 7.52
CA ILE A 29 0.44 6.88 6.86
C ILE A 29 0.34 8.16 6.03
N MET A 30 0.10 8.01 4.72
CA MET A 30 -0.11 9.16 3.85
C MET A 30 -1.56 9.62 3.94
N CYS A 31 -1.76 10.86 4.33
CA CYS A 31 -3.08 11.47 4.49
C CYS A 31 -3.27 12.55 3.44
N GLY A 32 -4.50 12.67 2.93
CA GLY A 32 -4.81 13.68 1.93
C GLY A 32 -4.91 15.10 2.47
N SER A 33 -5.10 15.26 3.79
CA SER A 33 -5.21 16.57 4.42
C SER A 33 -4.96 16.46 5.92
N GLU A 34 -4.72 17.62 6.57
CA GLU A 34 -4.52 17.66 8.02
C GLU A 34 -5.72 17.13 8.79
N ASP A 35 -6.92 17.37 8.30
CA ASP A 35 -8.15 16.91 8.95
C ASP A 35 -8.21 15.39 9.09
N ARG A 36 -7.47 14.67 8.25
CA ARG A 36 -7.50 13.21 8.24
C ARG A 36 -6.43 12.58 9.14
N THR A 37 -5.51 13.37 9.67
CA THR A 37 -4.45 12.83 10.53
C THR A 37 -5.00 12.24 11.82
N ASP A 38 -6.11 12.80 12.34
CA ASP A 38 -6.75 12.30 13.55
C ASP A 38 -7.50 10.98 13.33
N LEU A 39 -7.75 10.62 12.08
CA LEU A 39 -8.49 9.39 11.74
C LEU A 39 -7.62 8.14 11.79
N PHE A 40 -6.30 8.29 11.77
CA PHE A 40 -5.39 7.16 11.66
C PHE A 40 -4.42 7.11 12.82
N PRO A 41 -4.08 5.90 13.29
CA PRO A 41 -3.06 5.75 14.33
C PRO A 41 -1.66 5.94 13.72
N GLY A 42 -0.76 6.51 14.50
CA GLY A 42 0.66 6.56 14.13
C GLY A 42 1.06 7.81 13.37
N GLU A 43 2.21 7.72 12.74
CA GLU A 43 2.84 8.83 12.03
C GLU A 43 2.15 9.09 10.70
N CYS A 44 1.70 10.33 10.46
CA CYS A 44 1.03 10.71 9.22
C CYS A 44 1.89 11.67 8.40
N HIS A 45 1.80 11.53 7.09
CA HIS A 45 2.42 12.44 6.13
C HIS A 45 1.32 13.04 5.26
N ILE A 46 1.26 14.36 5.20
CA ILE A 46 0.22 15.08 4.45
C ILE A 46 0.64 15.20 2.99
N ASP A 47 -0.27 14.85 2.08
CA ASP A 47 -0.03 15.01 0.65
C ASP A 47 0.01 16.49 0.28
N THR A 48 1.14 16.91 -0.30
CA THR A 48 1.33 18.30 -0.71
C THR A 48 1.34 18.46 -2.23
N LYS A 49 1.23 17.36 -2.97
CA LYS A 49 1.27 17.38 -4.43
C LYS A 49 -0.11 17.12 -5.02
N ASP A 50 -0.25 17.41 -6.32
CA ASP A 50 -1.53 17.30 -7.00
C ASP A 50 -1.98 15.85 -7.22
N THR A 51 -1.04 14.91 -7.32
CA THR A 51 -1.37 13.50 -7.55
C THR A 51 -0.73 12.62 -6.48
N LEU A 52 -1.31 11.45 -6.27
CA LEU A 52 -0.74 10.43 -5.38
C LEU A 52 0.65 10.02 -5.84
N ALA A 53 0.85 9.85 -7.15
CA ALA A 53 2.15 9.46 -7.69
C ALA A 53 3.24 10.46 -7.32
N GLU A 54 2.95 11.75 -7.48
CA GLU A 54 3.92 12.80 -7.14
C GLU A 54 4.23 12.84 -5.64
N SER A 55 3.20 12.72 -4.80
CA SER A 55 3.38 12.69 -3.34
C SER A 55 4.19 11.48 -2.90
N LEU A 56 3.91 10.33 -3.49
CA LEU A 56 4.63 9.10 -3.18
C LEU A 56 6.08 9.18 -3.64
N PHE A 57 6.32 9.72 -4.84
CA PHE A 57 7.67 9.89 -5.37
C PHE A 57 8.51 10.76 -4.43
N GLU A 58 7.94 11.87 -3.96
CA GLU A 58 8.63 12.77 -3.03
C GLU A 58 8.96 12.07 -1.71
N LEU A 59 7.98 11.37 -1.14
CA LEU A 59 8.18 10.67 0.13
C LEU A 59 9.24 9.58 0.02
N VAL A 60 9.17 8.77 -1.04
CA VAL A 60 10.14 7.69 -1.26
C VAL A 60 11.55 8.25 -1.43
N SER A 61 11.69 9.41 -2.06
CA SER A 61 13.01 9.99 -2.33
C SER A 61 13.74 10.42 -1.05
N VAL A 62 13.01 10.68 0.04
CA VAL A 62 13.63 11.13 1.30
C VAL A 62 13.79 9.99 2.32
N ILE A 63 13.21 8.83 2.07
CA ILE A 63 13.36 7.68 2.96
C ILE A 63 14.55 6.85 2.51
N GLN A 64 15.40 6.48 3.45
CA GLN A 64 16.55 5.62 3.18
C GLN A 64 16.24 4.17 3.52
N GLY A 65 16.78 3.24 2.72
CA GLY A 65 16.62 1.82 2.95
C GLY A 65 15.43 1.23 2.21
N SER A 66 15.01 0.05 2.64
CA SER A 66 13.90 -0.65 2.02
C SER A 66 12.56 -0.06 2.44
N ILE A 67 11.62 0.00 1.50
CA ILE A 67 10.28 0.54 1.72
C ILE A 67 9.26 -0.50 1.29
N GLN A 68 8.33 -0.85 2.18
CA GLN A 68 7.18 -1.66 1.83
C GLN A 68 5.96 -0.76 1.74
N LEU A 69 5.32 -0.71 0.57
CA LEU A 69 4.10 0.05 0.36
C LEU A 69 2.89 -0.81 0.67
N ALA A 70 1.82 -0.18 1.13
CA ALA A 70 0.54 -0.85 1.35
C ALA A 70 -0.58 0.17 1.23
N PRO A 71 -1.54 -0.05 0.30
CA PRO A 71 -2.72 0.82 0.23
C PRO A 71 -3.64 0.55 1.41
N CYS A 72 -4.34 1.59 1.88
CA CYS A 72 -5.21 1.46 3.05
C CYS A 72 -6.36 0.48 2.84
N ASP A 73 -6.73 0.21 1.61
CA ASP A 73 -7.80 -0.73 1.25
C ASP A 73 -7.29 -2.12 0.85
N ALA A 74 -6.05 -2.45 1.19
CA ALA A 74 -5.50 -3.79 0.96
C ALA A 74 -5.98 -4.75 2.05
N TYR A 75 -7.22 -5.23 1.93
CA TYR A 75 -7.88 -6.01 2.98
C TYR A 75 -7.31 -7.43 3.13
N LEU A 76 -6.64 -7.94 2.12
CA LEU A 76 -6.10 -9.31 2.13
C LEU A 76 -4.60 -9.37 2.38
N ALA A 77 -3.90 -8.24 2.32
CA ALA A 77 -2.46 -8.21 2.54
C ALA A 77 -2.12 -8.51 4.00
N ASP A 78 -1.09 -9.32 4.22
CA ASP A 78 -0.70 -9.77 5.55
C ASP A 78 0.82 -9.91 5.65
N GLU A 79 1.29 -10.29 6.85
CA GLU A 79 2.71 -10.49 7.14
C GLU A 79 3.37 -11.45 6.15
N GLN A 80 2.70 -12.54 5.81
CA GLN A 80 3.26 -13.53 4.89
C GLN A 80 3.49 -12.94 3.51
N LEU A 81 2.52 -12.16 3.02
CA LEU A 81 2.66 -11.47 1.75
C LEU A 81 3.81 -10.47 1.79
N PHE A 82 3.83 -9.61 2.80
CA PHE A 82 4.87 -8.57 2.92
C PHE A 82 6.27 -9.18 3.04
N SER A 83 6.40 -10.34 3.67
CA SER A 83 7.69 -10.99 3.86
C SER A 83 8.27 -11.55 2.57
N LYS A 84 7.42 -11.89 1.59
CA LYS A 84 7.88 -12.50 0.33
C LYS A 84 8.00 -11.53 -0.84
N ILE A 85 7.42 -10.33 -0.75
CA ILE A 85 7.42 -9.38 -1.86
C ILE A 85 8.83 -8.85 -2.13
N ARG A 86 9.20 -8.82 -3.41
CA ARG A 86 10.42 -8.18 -3.91
C ARG A 86 10.08 -7.52 -5.23
N GLY A 87 9.89 -6.19 -5.23
CA GLY A 87 9.39 -5.46 -6.38
C GLY A 87 7.88 -5.34 -6.37
N VAL A 88 7.23 -5.41 -7.52
CA VAL A 88 5.78 -5.23 -7.67
C VAL A 88 5.09 -6.60 -7.68
N PRO A 89 4.24 -6.92 -6.68
CA PRO A 89 3.54 -8.19 -6.69
C PRO A 89 2.45 -8.22 -7.76
N VAL A 90 2.26 -9.40 -8.34
CA VAL A 90 1.19 -9.68 -9.31
C VAL A 90 0.15 -10.53 -8.59
N ASP A 91 -1.12 -10.13 -8.64
CA ASP A 91 -2.17 -10.89 -7.97
C ASP A 91 -2.52 -12.17 -8.76
N ASP A 92 -3.46 -12.95 -8.22
CA ASP A 92 -3.83 -14.23 -8.83
C ASP A 92 -4.63 -14.08 -10.14
N LYS A 93 -4.99 -12.85 -10.49
CA LYS A 93 -5.63 -12.52 -11.78
C LYS A 93 -4.62 -12.00 -12.80
N GLY A 94 -3.33 -11.98 -12.46
CA GLY A 94 -2.27 -11.51 -13.34
C GLY A 94 -2.08 -10.00 -13.37
N LYS A 95 -2.67 -9.28 -12.43
CA LYS A 95 -2.60 -7.82 -12.40
C LYS A 95 -1.49 -7.36 -11.45
N ARG A 96 -0.65 -6.46 -11.94
CA ARG A 96 0.41 -5.85 -11.11
C ARG A 96 -0.22 -4.92 -10.08
N GLN A 97 0.32 -4.95 -8.86
CA GLN A 97 -0.14 -4.13 -7.75
C GLN A 97 0.99 -3.24 -7.24
N PRO A 98 1.26 -2.10 -7.94
CA PRO A 98 2.42 -1.26 -7.59
C PRO A 98 2.35 -0.68 -6.18
N LEU A 99 1.15 -0.41 -5.64
CA LEU A 99 1.03 0.14 -4.29
C LEU A 99 1.27 -0.90 -3.19
N LEU A 100 1.53 -2.16 -3.56
CA LEU A 100 2.00 -3.19 -2.64
C LEU A 100 3.48 -3.50 -2.84
N ALA A 101 4.19 -2.70 -3.63
CA ALA A 101 5.58 -2.97 -3.98
C ALA A 101 6.50 -2.85 -2.76
N ARG A 102 7.56 -3.67 -2.77
CA ARG A 102 8.70 -3.51 -1.87
C ARG A 102 9.86 -2.98 -2.68
N LEU A 103 10.34 -1.81 -2.27
CA LEU A 103 11.42 -1.11 -2.94
C LEU A 103 12.68 -1.19 -2.11
N THR A 104 13.83 -1.33 -2.77
CA THR A 104 15.14 -1.26 -2.13
C THR A 104 15.90 -0.06 -2.67
N SER A 105 17.08 0.21 -2.12
CA SER A 105 17.91 1.30 -2.60
C SER A 105 18.34 1.13 -4.06
N ASP A 106 18.26 -0.09 -4.59
CA ASP A 106 18.62 -0.39 -5.98
C ASP A 106 17.48 -0.11 -6.96
N ASN A 107 16.27 0.09 -6.47
CA ASN A 107 15.12 0.38 -7.31
C ASN A 107 14.96 1.88 -7.52
N GLU A 108 14.72 2.28 -8.76
CA GLU A 108 14.47 3.67 -9.09
C GLU A 108 13.07 3.83 -9.68
N LEU A 109 12.28 4.74 -9.11
CA LEU A 109 10.98 5.09 -9.65
C LEU A 109 11.15 6.10 -10.78
N VAL A 110 10.30 6.00 -11.80
CA VAL A 110 10.24 6.98 -12.87
C VAL A 110 9.34 8.13 -12.40
N GLN A 111 9.79 9.36 -12.56
CA GLN A 111 8.96 10.50 -12.21
C GLN A 111 7.78 10.59 -13.18
N SER A 112 6.57 10.48 -12.65
CA SER A 112 5.35 10.47 -13.46
C SER A 112 4.15 10.83 -12.60
N GLN A 113 3.07 11.27 -13.23
CA GLN A 113 1.80 11.51 -12.57
C GLN A 113 0.95 10.24 -12.49
N LYS A 114 1.39 9.16 -13.13
CA LYS A 114 0.68 7.87 -13.12
C LYS A 114 1.47 6.83 -12.38
N ILE A 115 0.83 6.15 -11.44
CA ILE A 115 1.47 5.11 -10.63
C ILE A 115 2.03 3.98 -11.51
N SER A 116 1.28 3.52 -12.50
CA SER A 116 1.74 2.44 -13.39
C SER A 116 3.01 2.79 -14.14
N GLU A 117 3.14 4.04 -14.58
CA GLU A 117 4.35 4.51 -15.27
C GLU A 117 5.51 4.66 -14.29
N MET A 118 5.23 5.14 -13.08
CA MET A 118 6.25 5.36 -12.06
C MET A 118 6.95 4.05 -11.68
N PHE A 119 6.22 2.94 -11.71
CA PHE A 119 6.73 1.61 -11.33
C PHE A 119 7.07 0.72 -12.52
N GLN A 120 7.06 1.26 -13.75
CA GLN A 120 7.23 0.45 -14.96
C GLN A 120 8.55 -0.31 -15.02
N ASN A 121 9.60 0.20 -14.41
CA ASN A 121 10.93 -0.41 -14.42
C ASN A 121 11.18 -1.29 -13.20
N ILE A 122 10.23 -1.40 -12.29
CA ILE A 122 10.37 -2.23 -11.11
C ILE A 122 10.00 -3.67 -11.46
N PRO A 123 10.85 -4.67 -11.14
CA PRO A 123 10.53 -6.06 -11.47
C PRO A 123 9.25 -6.55 -10.80
N SER A 124 8.58 -7.48 -11.46
CA SER A 124 7.38 -8.11 -10.91
C SER A 124 7.75 -9.34 -10.08
N CYS A 125 6.92 -9.66 -9.09
CA CYS A 125 7.03 -10.89 -8.31
C CYS A 125 5.64 -11.47 -8.08
N GLU A 126 5.59 -12.73 -7.65
CA GLU A 126 4.32 -13.38 -7.38
C GLU A 126 3.71 -12.88 -6.07
N GLY A 127 2.46 -12.44 -6.12
CA GLY A 127 1.72 -11.97 -4.93
C GLY A 127 0.54 -12.86 -4.57
N GLY A 128 -0.15 -13.41 -5.57
CA GLY A 128 -1.28 -14.31 -5.36
C GLY A 128 -2.54 -13.60 -4.88
N PHE A 129 -3.45 -14.39 -4.30
CA PHE A 129 -4.74 -13.91 -3.84
C PHE A 129 -4.64 -12.75 -2.84
N ASN A 130 -3.68 -12.80 -1.94
CA ASN A 130 -3.53 -11.78 -0.90
C ASN A 130 -3.08 -10.42 -1.45
N ALA A 131 -2.63 -10.36 -2.70
CA ALA A 131 -2.25 -9.11 -3.35
C ALA A 131 -3.41 -8.47 -4.11
N ARG A 132 -4.61 -9.04 -4.10
CA ARG A 132 -5.76 -8.46 -4.78
C ARG A 132 -6.11 -7.09 -4.27
N ASN A 133 -6.46 -6.20 -5.19
CA ASN A 133 -7.00 -4.89 -4.88
C ASN A 133 -8.53 -4.98 -4.90
N ILE A 134 -9.18 -4.41 -3.88
CA ILE A 134 -10.63 -4.46 -3.71
C ILE A 134 -11.19 -3.07 -4.04
N ASN A 135 -11.79 -2.94 -5.21
CA ASN A 135 -12.28 -1.66 -5.73
C ASN A 135 -13.79 -1.52 -5.75
N THR A 136 -14.54 -2.65 -5.66
CA THR A 136 -15.99 -2.62 -5.80
C THR A 136 -16.66 -3.32 -4.61
N PRO A 137 -17.93 -2.98 -4.31
CA PRO A 137 -18.69 -3.70 -3.28
C PRO A 137 -18.80 -5.20 -3.55
N GLU A 138 -18.91 -5.60 -4.81
CA GLU A 138 -18.98 -7.02 -5.19
C GLU A 138 -17.69 -7.74 -4.84
N GLU A 139 -16.55 -7.14 -5.16
CA GLU A 139 -15.25 -7.71 -4.80
C GLU A 139 -15.10 -7.84 -3.29
N PHE A 140 -15.56 -6.83 -2.55
CA PHE A 140 -15.52 -6.87 -1.10
C PHE A 140 -16.36 -8.03 -0.55
N ARG A 141 -17.54 -8.25 -1.10
CA ARG A 141 -18.41 -9.36 -0.68
C ARG A 141 -17.74 -10.70 -0.95
N GLU A 142 -17.04 -10.84 -2.08
CA GLU A 142 -16.36 -12.09 -2.41
C GLU A 142 -15.33 -12.47 -1.37
N ILE A 143 -14.65 -11.49 -0.78
CA ILE A 143 -13.58 -11.74 0.18
C ILE A 143 -14.05 -11.67 1.63
N GLN A 144 -15.28 -11.25 1.87
CA GLN A 144 -15.78 -10.99 3.22
C GLN A 144 -15.64 -12.21 4.14
N SER A 145 -15.82 -13.41 3.61
CA SER A 145 -15.66 -14.63 4.38
C SER A 145 -14.21 -14.89 4.82
N PHE A 146 -13.25 -14.25 4.20
CA PHE A 146 -11.82 -14.39 4.54
C PHE A 146 -11.35 -13.33 5.53
N LEU A 147 -12.17 -12.31 5.80
CA LEU A 147 -11.84 -11.26 6.75
C LEU A 147 -12.22 -11.68 8.17
N ARG A 148 -11.43 -11.23 9.12
CA ARG A 148 -11.64 -11.56 10.54
C ARG A 148 -11.82 -10.32 11.38
#